data_057dfeb03d80b3242cc6d4e5401f6125
#
_entry.id   057dfeb03d80b3242cc6d4e5401f6125
#
_cell.length_a   1.000
_cell.length_b   1.000
_cell.length_c   1.000
_cell.angle_alpha   90.00
_cell.angle_beta   90.00
_cell.angle_gamma   90.00
#
_symmetry.space_group_name_H-M   'P 1'
#
loop_
_entity.id
_entity.type
_entity.pdbx_description
1 polymer ?
#
loop_
_entity_poly.entity_id
_entity_poly.type
_entity_poly.pdbx_seq_one_letter_code
_entity_poly.pdbx_strand_id
1 'polypeptide(L)'
;LSAEIGRLSATLAGWDGARIGQDSVWMKPPGAKEIALHQDGAYIDYLDPPAMMTCWIALNSASIADGTLIYAKGSHKWNLIDVAGEFHAPTKDYRWAMLQAAEQAGVPEPELVVVEVPAGGCAFHHGRTWHGLCKTTRTEGAFHSIGLHTIPSNARFHATHKAGYIYGRYKRVGDSTMDESFFPVLWTKDGYRSPFLSSYCDDGLLPRSLEFTTA
;
A
#
# COMPACT_ATOMS: atom_id res chain seq x y z
N LEU A 1 -6.61 -0.05 11.95
CA LEU A 1 -5.51 0.42 12.84
C LEU A 1 -5.09 -0.64 13.88
N SER A 2 -5.20 -1.91 13.50
CA SER A 2 -4.92 -3.04 14.38
C SER A 2 -3.41 -3.20 14.62
N ALA A 3 -3.04 -3.62 15.83
CA ALA A 3 -1.66 -3.97 16.17
C ALA A 3 -1.15 -5.14 15.29
N GLU A 4 -2.04 -6.07 14.93
CA GLU A 4 -1.69 -7.22 14.09
C GLU A 4 -1.28 -6.79 12.67
N ILE A 5 -1.95 -5.84 12.05
CA ILE A 5 -1.54 -5.28 10.75
C ILE A 5 -0.16 -4.63 10.87
N GLY A 6 0.08 -3.88 11.95
CA GLY A 6 1.40 -3.29 12.22
C GLY A 6 2.49 -4.35 12.37
N ARG A 7 2.21 -5.40 13.14
CA ARG A 7 3.13 -6.52 13.35
C ARG A 7 3.46 -7.25 12.05
N LEU A 8 2.43 -7.57 11.25
CA LEU A 8 2.61 -8.25 9.97
C LEU A 8 3.41 -7.39 8.98
N SER A 9 3.06 -6.10 8.86
CA SER A 9 3.80 -5.16 8.01
C SER A 9 5.27 -5.09 8.39
N ALA A 10 5.56 -4.93 9.70
CA ALA A 10 6.92 -4.88 10.21
C ALA A 10 7.68 -6.19 9.97
N THR A 11 7.02 -7.33 10.20
CA THR A 11 7.63 -8.66 9.99
C THR A 11 7.99 -8.88 8.53
N LEU A 12 7.05 -8.61 7.61
CA LEU A 12 7.26 -8.79 6.16
C LEU A 12 8.32 -7.85 5.60
N ALA A 13 8.42 -6.64 6.15
CA ALA A 13 9.39 -5.64 5.72
C ALA A 13 10.74 -5.70 6.45
N GLY A 14 10.88 -6.53 7.49
CA GLY A 14 12.08 -6.62 8.31
C GLY A 14 12.31 -5.41 9.22
N TRP A 15 11.25 -4.72 9.67
CA TRP A 15 11.32 -3.54 10.54
C TRP A 15 11.12 -3.91 12.02
N ASP A 16 11.66 -3.10 12.92
CA ASP A 16 11.42 -3.23 14.37
C ASP A 16 10.06 -2.71 14.82
N GLY A 17 9.32 -2.08 13.92
CA GLY A 17 7.96 -1.59 14.17
C GLY A 17 7.38 -0.92 12.95
N ALA A 18 6.06 -0.73 12.95
CA ALA A 18 5.31 -0.08 11.88
C ALA A 18 4.36 0.98 12.41
N ARG A 19 4.23 2.05 11.66
CA ARG A 19 3.25 3.13 11.86
C ARG A 19 2.45 3.35 10.58
N ILE A 20 1.30 4.01 10.68
CA ILE A 20 0.55 4.46 9.50
C ILE A 20 1.30 5.62 8.84
N GLY A 21 1.53 5.51 7.55
CA GLY A 21 1.95 6.62 6.70
C GLY A 21 0.76 7.26 6.00
N GLN A 22 -0.18 6.44 5.54
CA GLN A 22 -1.41 6.88 4.89
C GLN A 22 -2.45 5.76 4.93
N ASP A 23 -3.71 6.15 4.93
CA ASP A 23 -4.82 5.26 4.58
C ASP A 23 -5.60 5.84 3.40
N SER A 24 -6.23 4.97 2.63
CA SER A 24 -7.07 5.35 1.50
C SER A 24 -8.24 4.38 1.34
N VAL A 25 -9.41 4.94 1.09
CA VAL A 25 -10.60 4.16 0.74
C VAL A 25 -10.79 4.24 -0.77
N TRP A 26 -10.91 3.09 -1.39
CA TRP A 26 -11.11 2.96 -2.83
C TRP A 26 -12.52 2.46 -3.12
N MET A 27 -13.19 3.14 -4.02
CA MET A 27 -14.47 2.74 -4.56
C MET A 27 -14.34 2.61 -6.07
N LYS A 28 -14.66 1.43 -6.59
CA LYS A 28 -14.61 1.13 -8.00
C LYS A 28 -16.04 0.87 -8.51
N PRO A 29 -16.67 1.87 -9.19
CA PRO A 29 -18.03 1.72 -9.69
C PRO A 29 -18.11 0.73 -10.86
N PRO A 30 -19.31 0.27 -11.24
CA PRO A 30 -19.52 -0.55 -12.42
C PRO A 30 -18.91 0.09 -13.66
N GLY A 31 -18.25 -0.72 -14.50
CA GLY A 31 -17.61 -0.26 -15.73
C GLY A 31 -16.33 0.58 -15.53
N ALA A 32 -15.83 0.70 -14.31
CA ALA A 32 -14.59 1.44 -14.05
C ALA A 32 -13.40 0.80 -14.77
N LYS A 33 -12.53 1.66 -15.32
CA LYS A 33 -11.32 1.27 -16.02
C LYS A 33 -10.24 0.76 -15.07
N GLU A 34 -9.14 0.31 -15.64
CA GLU A 34 -7.93 -0.08 -14.93
C GLU A 34 -7.32 1.12 -14.19
N ILE A 35 -6.59 0.83 -13.11
CA ILE A 35 -5.58 1.74 -12.55
C ILE A 35 -4.23 1.22 -13.06
N ALA A 36 -3.43 2.12 -13.65
CA ALA A 36 -2.14 1.75 -14.20
C ALA A 36 -1.23 1.14 -13.14
N LEU A 37 -0.42 0.15 -13.55
CA LEU A 37 0.59 -0.40 -12.68
C LEU A 37 1.61 0.68 -12.32
N HIS A 38 1.89 0.81 -11.03
CA HIS A 38 2.79 1.79 -10.42
C HIS A 38 3.51 1.19 -9.21
N GLN A 39 4.43 1.93 -8.66
CA GLN A 39 5.14 1.60 -7.42
C GLN A 39 4.83 2.69 -6.40
N ASP A 40 4.26 2.36 -5.25
CA ASP A 40 3.99 3.31 -4.16
C ASP A 40 5.26 4.03 -3.70
N GLY A 41 6.39 3.32 -3.74
CA GLY A 41 7.69 3.85 -3.37
C GLY A 41 8.17 5.06 -4.17
N ALA A 42 7.59 5.30 -5.36
CA ALA A 42 7.90 6.47 -6.18
C ALA A 42 7.35 7.79 -5.59
N TYR A 43 6.43 7.70 -4.62
CA TYR A 43 5.73 8.86 -4.06
C TYR A 43 6.13 9.20 -2.62
N ILE A 44 7.16 8.53 -2.07
CA ILE A 44 7.54 8.64 -0.65
C ILE A 44 8.96 9.17 -0.43
N ASP A 45 9.52 9.90 -1.37
CA ASP A 45 10.83 10.54 -1.29
C ASP A 45 10.95 11.55 -0.14
N TYR A 46 9.82 11.99 0.40
CA TYR A 46 9.72 12.89 1.56
C TYR A 46 9.95 12.18 2.90
N LEU A 47 10.11 10.86 2.92
CA LEU A 47 10.37 10.04 4.11
C LEU A 47 11.84 9.66 4.23
N ASP A 48 12.29 9.48 5.46
CA ASP A 48 13.58 8.92 5.83
C ASP A 48 13.40 7.86 6.94
N PRO A 49 13.63 6.55 6.66
CA PRO A 49 13.93 5.97 5.35
C PRO A 49 12.71 5.96 4.40
N PRO A 50 12.91 6.02 3.07
CA PRO A 50 11.83 5.96 2.09
C PRO A 50 11.37 4.50 1.88
N ALA A 51 10.68 3.96 2.86
CA ALA A 51 10.22 2.57 2.90
C ALA A 51 8.73 2.49 3.21
N MET A 52 8.03 1.55 2.55
CA MET A 52 6.60 1.36 2.68
C MET A 52 6.21 -0.09 2.47
N MET A 53 5.23 -0.55 3.24
CA MET A 53 4.52 -1.81 3.08
C MET A 53 3.02 -1.50 3.08
N THR A 54 2.32 -1.88 2.03
CA THR A 54 0.89 -1.66 1.92
C THR A 54 0.13 -2.92 2.30
N CYS A 55 -0.83 -2.80 3.21
CA CYS A 55 -1.87 -3.79 3.48
C CYS A 55 -3.14 -3.35 2.74
N TRP A 56 -3.50 -4.05 1.70
CA TRP A 56 -4.73 -3.81 0.97
C TRP A 56 -5.81 -4.77 1.46
N ILE A 57 -6.99 -4.25 1.83
CA ILE A 57 -8.10 -4.99 2.42
C ILE A 57 -9.32 -4.89 1.51
N ALA A 58 -9.89 -6.03 1.13
CA ALA A 58 -11.12 -6.10 0.36
C ALA A 58 -12.34 -5.98 1.28
N LEU A 59 -13.20 -4.98 1.07
CA LEU A 59 -14.45 -4.83 1.83
C LEU A 59 -15.60 -5.63 1.23
N ASN A 60 -15.48 -6.02 -0.03
CA ASN A 60 -16.33 -6.99 -0.72
C ASN A 60 -15.42 -8.14 -1.19
N SER A 61 -15.96 -9.31 -1.50
CA SER A 61 -15.17 -10.36 -2.15
C SER A 61 -14.54 -9.82 -3.42
N ALA A 62 -13.25 -10.02 -3.58
CA ALA A 62 -12.44 -9.50 -4.66
C ALA A 62 -12.11 -10.59 -5.66
N SER A 63 -12.44 -10.33 -6.93
CA SER A 63 -12.13 -11.18 -8.07
C SER A 63 -11.70 -10.32 -9.26
N ILE A 64 -11.23 -10.96 -10.32
CA ILE A 64 -10.89 -10.26 -11.56
C ILE A 64 -12.08 -9.47 -12.13
N ALA A 65 -13.31 -9.99 -11.98
CA ALA A 65 -14.53 -9.33 -12.44
C ALA A 65 -14.83 -8.03 -11.66
N ASP A 66 -14.39 -7.95 -10.42
CA ASP A 66 -14.53 -6.78 -9.54
C ASP A 66 -13.50 -5.70 -9.86
N GLY A 67 -12.49 -6.02 -10.66
CA GLY A 67 -11.38 -5.14 -10.94
C GLY A 67 -10.39 -5.04 -9.77
N THR A 68 -10.09 -6.19 -9.17
CA THR A 68 -9.17 -6.33 -8.04
C THR A 68 -7.73 -5.98 -8.36
N LEU A 69 -6.85 -6.07 -7.35
CA LEU A 69 -5.41 -5.88 -7.47
C LEU A 69 -4.76 -6.90 -8.41
N ILE A 70 -3.76 -6.42 -9.14
CA ILE A 70 -2.84 -7.22 -9.93
C ILE A 70 -1.41 -6.83 -9.58
N TYR A 71 -0.52 -7.80 -9.45
CA TYR A 71 0.89 -7.63 -9.13
C TYR A 71 1.79 -8.14 -10.25
N ALA A 72 2.89 -7.43 -10.53
CA ALA A 72 4.02 -8.02 -11.25
C ALA A 72 4.89 -8.77 -10.25
N LYS A 73 4.92 -10.10 -10.33
CA LYS A 73 5.63 -10.99 -9.40
C LYS A 73 7.13 -10.68 -9.35
N GLY A 74 7.67 -10.52 -8.13
CA GLY A 74 9.08 -10.26 -7.91
C GLY A 74 9.55 -8.83 -8.23
N SER A 75 8.68 -7.97 -8.72
CA SER A 75 9.01 -6.62 -9.21
C SER A 75 9.51 -5.65 -8.11
N HIS A 76 9.33 -5.98 -6.83
CA HIS A 76 9.94 -5.22 -5.72
C HIS A 76 11.48 -5.22 -5.76
N LYS A 77 12.08 -6.15 -6.52
CA LYS A 77 13.52 -6.25 -6.74
C LYS A 77 14.03 -5.37 -7.90
N TRP A 78 13.10 -4.85 -8.73
CA TRP A 78 13.47 -3.99 -9.85
C TRP A 78 13.77 -2.57 -9.36
N ASN A 79 14.40 -1.77 -10.21
CA ASN A 79 14.68 -0.39 -9.87
C ASN A 79 13.38 0.38 -9.63
N LEU A 80 13.44 1.32 -8.70
CA LEU A 80 12.37 2.31 -8.55
C LEU A 80 12.44 3.24 -9.76
N ILE A 81 11.32 3.39 -10.46
CA ILE A 81 11.21 4.31 -11.60
C ILE A 81 10.28 5.43 -11.18
N ASP A 82 10.76 6.65 -11.31
CA ASP A 82 9.92 7.84 -11.19
C ASP A 82 9.01 7.90 -12.43
N VAL A 83 7.80 7.42 -12.26
CA VAL A 83 6.77 7.53 -13.29
C VAL A 83 5.93 8.75 -12.96
N ALA A 84 6.40 9.91 -13.35
CA ALA A 84 5.57 11.10 -13.39
C ALA A 84 4.41 10.84 -14.37
N GLY A 85 3.24 10.48 -13.87
CA GLY A 85 2.11 10.17 -14.72
C GLY A 85 0.80 9.91 -13.99
N GLU A 86 -0.27 10.05 -14.75
CA GLU A 86 -1.64 9.83 -14.31
C GLU A 86 -1.94 8.32 -14.20
N PHE A 87 -1.69 7.71 -13.04
CA PHE A 87 -1.99 6.29 -12.87
C PHE A 87 -3.50 6.00 -12.71
N HIS A 88 -4.31 7.00 -12.33
CA HIS A 88 -5.76 6.84 -12.15
C HIS A 88 -6.56 6.71 -13.46
N ALA A 89 -6.06 7.26 -14.56
CA ALA A 89 -6.73 7.22 -15.85
C ALA A 89 -5.69 7.15 -16.97
N PRO A 90 -4.99 6.03 -17.13
CA PRO A 90 -3.91 5.93 -18.09
C PRO A 90 -4.41 6.17 -19.51
N THR A 91 -3.72 7.03 -20.25
CA THR A 91 -3.96 7.29 -21.68
C THR A 91 -3.31 6.24 -22.57
N LYS A 92 -2.37 5.46 -22.00
CA LYS A 92 -1.67 4.33 -22.62
C LYS A 92 -2.17 3.00 -22.03
N ASP A 93 -1.66 1.89 -22.52
CA ASP A 93 -1.83 0.59 -21.86
C ASP A 93 -1.44 0.73 -20.38
N TYR A 94 -2.33 0.30 -19.49
CA TYR A 94 -2.14 0.41 -18.02
C TYR A 94 -0.89 -0.33 -17.51
N ARG A 95 -0.30 -1.21 -18.31
CA ARG A 95 0.93 -1.95 -18.02
C ARG A 95 2.18 -1.28 -18.59
N TRP A 96 2.03 -0.24 -19.41
CA TRP A 96 3.14 0.29 -20.21
C TRP A 96 4.39 0.61 -19.38
N ALA A 97 4.25 1.36 -18.29
CA ALA A 97 5.38 1.75 -17.46
C ALA A 97 6.04 0.55 -16.77
N MET A 98 5.23 -0.40 -16.30
CA MET A 98 5.71 -1.64 -15.68
C MET A 98 6.49 -2.48 -16.70
N LEU A 99 6.02 -2.59 -17.95
CA LEU A 99 6.72 -3.35 -19.00
C LEU A 99 8.08 -2.74 -19.34
N GLN A 100 8.21 -1.40 -19.37
CA GLN A 100 9.50 -0.73 -19.53
C GLN A 100 10.45 -1.03 -18.37
N ALA A 101 9.93 -1.04 -17.15
CA ALA A 101 10.72 -1.40 -15.96
C ALA A 101 11.16 -2.86 -15.98
N ALA A 102 10.29 -3.76 -16.42
CA ALA A 102 10.56 -5.18 -16.54
C ALA A 102 11.68 -5.45 -17.56
N GLU A 103 11.62 -4.80 -18.72
CA GLU A 103 12.67 -4.89 -19.75
C GLU A 103 14.02 -4.43 -19.21
N GLN A 104 14.06 -3.28 -18.51
CA GLN A 104 15.28 -2.77 -17.88
C GLN A 104 15.83 -3.70 -16.79
N ALA A 105 14.93 -4.43 -16.11
CA ALA A 105 15.29 -5.42 -15.10
C ALA A 105 15.71 -6.79 -15.69
N GLY A 106 15.68 -6.96 -17.02
CA GLY A 106 15.97 -8.22 -17.68
C GLY A 106 14.85 -9.27 -17.56
N VAL A 107 13.61 -8.82 -17.36
CA VAL A 107 12.41 -9.67 -17.22
C VAL A 107 11.39 -9.29 -18.31
N PRO A 108 11.62 -9.62 -19.57
CA PRO A 108 10.80 -9.13 -20.70
C PRO A 108 9.36 -9.66 -20.66
N GLU A 109 9.11 -10.77 -19.98
CA GLU A 109 7.78 -11.38 -19.83
C GLU A 109 7.45 -11.52 -18.33
N PRO A 110 7.05 -10.43 -17.64
CA PRO A 110 6.74 -10.48 -16.23
C PRO A 110 5.45 -11.26 -15.96
N GLU A 111 5.51 -12.16 -14.99
CA GLU A 111 4.33 -12.86 -14.49
C GLU A 111 3.42 -11.88 -13.73
N LEU A 112 2.14 -11.81 -14.13
CA LEU A 112 1.13 -11.01 -13.45
C LEU A 112 0.24 -11.92 -12.59
N VAL A 113 0.08 -11.56 -11.32
CA VAL A 113 -0.71 -12.30 -10.33
C VAL A 113 -1.91 -11.47 -9.92
N VAL A 114 -3.10 -12.03 -10.09
CA VAL A 114 -4.37 -11.43 -9.66
C VAL A 114 -4.62 -11.79 -8.21
N VAL A 115 -5.01 -10.80 -7.40
CA VAL A 115 -5.34 -11.00 -5.98
C VAL A 115 -6.83 -11.29 -5.86
N GLU A 116 -7.18 -12.54 -5.53
CA GLU A 116 -8.56 -12.95 -5.27
C GLU A 116 -8.69 -13.35 -3.79
N VAL A 117 -9.52 -12.62 -3.07
CA VAL A 117 -9.71 -12.82 -1.61
C VAL A 117 -11.19 -12.61 -1.25
N PRO A 118 -11.69 -13.28 -0.20
CA PRO A 118 -13.04 -13.03 0.32
C PRO A 118 -13.14 -11.62 0.92
N ALA A 119 -14.37 -11.16 1.19
CA ALA A 119 -14.60 -9.94 1.96
C ALA A 119 -13.91 -10.02 3.33
N GLY A 120 -13.17 -8.97 3.70
CA GLY A 120 -12.30 -8.93 4.88
C GLY A 120 -10.92 -9.55 4.67
N GLY A 121 -10.68 -10.24 3.55
CA GLY A 121 -9.36 -10.72 3.16
C GLY A 121 -8.42 -9.58 2.80
N CYS A 122 -7.11 -9.78 2.93
CA CYS A 122 -6.12 -8.77 2.64
C CYS A 122 -4.92 -9.34 1.88
N ALA A 123 -4.19 -8.42 1.23
CA ALA A 123 -2.92 -8.72 0.57
C ALA A 123 -1.88 -7.67 0.97
N PHE A 124 -0.64 -8.11 1.17
CA PHE A 124 0.47 -7.23 1.48
C PHE A 124 1.39 -7.08 0.29
N HIS A 125 1.87 -5.87 0.04
CA HIS A 125 2.90 -5.64 -0.97
C HIS A 125 3.91 -4.59 -0.54
N HIS A 126 5.16 -4.82 -0.91
CA HIS A 126 6.25 -3.87 -0.70
C HIS A 126 6.04 -2.63 -1.56
N GLY A 127 6.38 -1.43 -1.08
CA GLY A 127 6.20 -0.17 -1.81
C GLY A 127 6.85 -0.12 -3.21
N ARG A 128 7.81 -1.01 -3.49
CA ARG A 128 8.44 -1.15 -4.82
C ARG A 128 7.79 -2.21 -5.71
N THR A 129 6.75 -2.90 -5.24
CA THR A 129 6.02 -3.85 -6.08
C THR A 129 5.18 -3.11 -7.10
N TRP A 130 5.38 -3.42 -8.39
CA TRP A 130 4.50 -2.94 -9.44
C TRP A 130 3.12 -3.55 -9.28
N HIS A 131 2.13 -2.69 -9.09
CA HIS A 131 0.75 -3.09 -8.86
C HIS A 131 -0.23 -2.08 -9.45
N GLY A 132 -1.45 -2.54 -9.66
CA GLY A 132 -2.56 -1.71 -10.15
C GLY A 132 -3.88 -2.41 -9.94
N LEU A 133 -4.96 -1.88 -10.52
CA LEU A 133 -6.27 -2.50 -10.46
C LEU A 133 -6.74 -2.91 -11.86
N CYS A 134 -7.28 -4.12 -11.98
CA CYS A 134 -7.90 -4.59 -13.20
C CYS A 134 -9.13 -3.74 -13.54
N LYS A 135 -9.56 -3.77 -14.81
CA LYS A 135 -10.87 -3.26 -15.22
C LYS A 135 -11.98 -4.05 -14.52
N THR A 136 -13.03 -3.39 -14.03
CA THR A 136 -14.21 -4.10 -13.57
C THR A 136 -15.15 -4.44 -14.72
N THR A 137 -15.71 -5.65 -14.68
CA THR A 137 -16.80 -6.09 -15.56
C THR A 137 -18.15 -6.13 -14.84
N ARG A 138 -18.20 -5.68 -13.56
CA ARG A 138 -19.45 -5.57 -12.82
C ARG A 138 -20.43 -4.65 -13.54
N THR A 139 -21.69 -5.02 -13.52
CA THR A 139 -22.80 -4.22 -14.04
C THR A 139 -23.56 -3.50 -12.93
N GLU A 140 -23.44 -3.96 -11.68
CA GLU A 140 -24.14 -3.43 -10.53
C GLU A 140 -23.25 -3.42 -9.30
N GLY A 141 -23.52 -2.47 -8.38
CA GLY A 141 -22.78 -2.31 -7.14
C GLY A 141 -21.34 -1.90 -7.33
N ALA A 142 -20.77 -1.17 -6.40
CA ALA A 142 -19.36 -0.81 -6.42
C ALA A 142 -18.53 -1.84 -5.65
N PHE A 143 -17.28 -2.05 -6.09
CA PHE A 143 -16.27 -2.74 -5.32
C PHE A 143 -15.57 -1.75 -4.40
N HIS A 144 -15.36 -2.12 -3.14
CA HIS A 144 -14.72 -1.28 -2.14
C HIS A 144 -13.51 -1.97 -1.53
N SER A 145 -12.47 -1.20 -1.29
CA SER A 145 -11.27 -1.66 -0.59
C SER A 145 -10.64 -0.53 0.23
N ILE A 146 -9.75 -0.91 1.16
CA ILE A 146 -8.94 0.02 1.94
C ILE A 146 -7.47 -0.31 1.67
N GLY A 147 -6.68 0.71 1.39
CA GLY A 147 -5.23 0.64 1.37
C GLY A 147 -4.65 1.25 2.65
N LEU A 148 -3.91 0.47 3.41
CA LEU A 148 -3.18 0.92 4.60
C LEU A 148 -1.69 0.92 4.26
N HIS A 149 -1.14 2.10 4.00
CA HIS A 149 0.27 2.27 3.71
C HIS A 149 1.02 2.44 5.03
N THR A 150 1.70 1.39 5.45
CA THR A 150 2.54 1.42 6.65
C THR A 150 3.97 1.76 6.30
N ILE A 151 4.65 2.43 7.23
CA ILE A 151 6.05 2.85 7.14
C ILE A 151 6.77 2.40 8.41
N PRO A 152 8.12 2.37 8.45
CA PRO A 152 8.86 2.06 9.67
C PRO A 152 8.44 2.95 10.84
N SER A 153 8.33 2.39 12.04
CA SER A 153 7.94 3.15 13.25
C SER A 153 8.87 4.33 13.55
N ASN A 154 10.15 4.21 13.18
CA ASN A 154 11.18 5.23 13.33
C ASN A 154 11.27 6.20 12.14
N ALA A 155 10.40 6.08 11.13
CA ALA A 155 10.38 6.98 9.99
C ALA A 155 10.20 8.44 10.42
N ARG A 156 10.83 9.33 9.68
CA ARG A 156 10.77 10.78 9.85
C ARG A 156 10.51 11.46 8.52
N PHE A 157 10.08 12.70 8.54
CA PHE A 157 10.11 13.51 7.33
C PHE A 157 11.54 13.76 6.89
N HIS A 158 11.83 13.62 5.62
CA HIS A 158 13.12 13.95 5.06
C HIS A 158 13.45 15.43 5.32
N ALA A 159 14.67 15.71 5.75
CA ALA A 159 15.03 17.06 6.22
C ALA A 159 14.85 18.16 5.16
N THR A 160 15.22 17.87 3.92
CA THR A 160 15.26 18.84 2.82
C THR A 160 14.19 18.64 1.75
N HIS A 161 13.72 17.40 1.52
CA HIS A 161 12.66 17.16 0.56
C HIS A 161 11.34 17.74 1.05
N LYS A 162 10.69 18.48 0.21
CA LYS A 162 9.35 18.98 0.50
C LYS A 162 8.39 17.80 0.44
N ALA A 163 7.68 17.55 1.53
CA ALA A 163 6.53 16.69 1.50
C ALA A 163 5.46 17.38 0.64
N GLY A 164 5.31 16.93 -0.59
CA GLY A 164 4.30 17.41 -1.50
C GLY A 164 2.91 16.87 -1.14
N TYR A 165 1.90 17.28 -1.89
CA TYR A 165 0.54 16.77 -1.80
C TYR A 165 -0.05 16.92 -0.38
N ILE A 166 -0.72 15.86 0.12
CA ILE A 166 -1.41 15.91 1.43
C ILE A 166 -0.46 15.94 2.62
N TYR A 167 0.75 15.41 2.48
CA TYR A 167 1.67 15.20 3.61
C TYR A 167 2.40 16.47 4.04
N GLY A 168 2.59 17.43 3.14
CA GLY A 168 3.25 18.69 3.44
C GLY A 168 2.60 19.49 4.55
N ARG A 169 1.29 19.33 4.75
CA ARG A 169 0.53 19.99 5.83
C ARG A 169 0.89 19.50 7.23
N TYR A 170 1.44 18.30 7.33
CA TYR A 170 1.80 17.67 8.62
C TYR A 170 3.27 17.88 8.98
N LYS A 171 4.09 18.37 8.06
CA LYS A 171 5.49 18.68 8.30
C LYS A 171 5.63 20.09 8.82
N ARG A 172 6.23 20.23 10.00
CA ARG A 172 6.60 21.54 10.55
C ARG A 172 7.94 22.01 9.98
N VAL A 173 8.10 23.31 9.79
CA VAL A 173 9.37 23.88 9.31
C VAL A 173 10.46 23.63 10.34
N GLY A 174 11.58 23.07 9.91
CA GLY A 174 12.72 22.73 10.78
C GLY A 174 12.53 21.50 11.68
N ASP A 175 11.39 20.79 11.55
CA ASP A 175 11.09 19.59 12.33
C ASP A 175 10.82 18.41 11.40
N SER A 176 11.56 17.33 11.55
CA SER A 176 11.37 16.07 10.80
C SER A 176 10.47 15.08 11.54
N THR A 177 9.95 15.41 12.71
CA THR A 177 9.13 14.52 13.52
C THR A 177 7.80 14.24 12.82
N MET A 178 7.41 12.99 12.78
CA MET A 178 6.08 12.57 12.35
C MET A 178 5.20 12.44 13.60
N ASP A 179 4.29 13.40 13.77
CA ASP A 179 3.37 13.46 14.91
C ASP A 179 2.44 12.24 14.91
N GLU A 180 2.38 11.52 16.02
CA GLU A 180 1.59 10.29 16.15
C GLU A 180 0.08 10.53 16.05
N SER A 181 -0.40 11.77 16.26
CA SER A 181 -1.81 12.12 16.03
C SER A 181 -2.23 11.92 14.58
N PHE A 182 -1.28 12.01 13.64
CA PHE A 182 -1.51 11.83 12.20
C PHE A 182 -0.87 10.56 11.66
N PHE A 183 0.20 10.10 12.29
CA PHE A 183 0.99 8.94 11.89
C PHE A 183 1.16 7.97 13.07
N PRO A 184 0.07 7.38 13.58
CA PRO A 184 0.12 6.55 14.78
C PRO A 184 1.01 5.32 14.60
N VAL A 185 1.77 4.99 15.64
CA VAL A 185 2.51 3.74 15.73
C VAL A 185 1.53 2.62 16.04
N LEU A 186 1.46 1.63 15.15
CA LEU A 186 0.56 0.49 15.29
C LEU A 186 1.14 -0.60 16.18
N TRP A 187 2.44 -0.83 16.06
CA TRP A 187 3.15 -1.90 16.76
C TRP A 187 4.66 -1.69 16.68
N THR A 188 5.36 -2.05 17.73
CA THR A 188 6.81 -2.18 17.75
C THR A 188 7.23 -3.47 18.46
N LYS A 189 8.44 -3.92 18.19
CA LYS A 189 9.00 -5.16 18.76
C LYS A 189 9.16 -5.12 20.29
N ASP A 190 9.35 -3.92 20.85
CA ASP A 190 9.41 -3.67 22.30
C ASP A 190 8.03 -3.45 22.94
N GLY A 191 6.95 -3.61 22.17
CA GLY A 191 5.57 -3.54 22.64
C GLY A 191 4.95 -2.15 22.66
N TYR A 192 5.62 -1.13 22.12
CA TYR A 192 5.03 0.20 22.03
C TYR A 192 3.95 0.26 20.96
N ARG A 193 2.90 1.01 21.25
CA ARG A 193 1.80 1.39 20.36
C ARG A 193 1.31 2.76 20.78
N SER A 194 0.88 3.61 19.85
CA SER A 194 0.31 4.92 20.18
C SER A 194 -0.88 4.75 21.14
N PRO A 195 -0.82 5.31 22.37
CA PRO A 195 -1.75 4.94 23.45
C PRO A 195 -3.23 5.22 23.13
N PHE A 196 -3.51 6.29 22.37
CA PHE A 196 -4.88 6.65 22.02
C PHE A 196 -5.56 5.65 21.08
N LEU A 197 -4.82 4.79 20.38
CA LEU A 197 -5.40 3.76 19.51
C LEU A 197 -6.25 2.75 20.28
N SER A 198 -5.95 2.48 21.54
CA SER A 198 -6.75 1.58 22.37
C SER A 198 -8.19 2.06 22.59
N SER A 199 -8.45 3.37 22.46
CA SER A 199 -9.80 3.93 22.54
C SER A 199 -10.60 3.81 21.24
N TYR A 200 -9.94 3.51 20.12
CA TYR A 200 -10.56 3.39 18.79
C TYR A 200 -10.60 1.97 18.26
N CYS A 201 -9.70 1.11 18.72
CA CYS A 201 -9.49 -0.23 18.18
C CYS A 201 -9.56 -1.27 19.28
N ASP A 202 -10.58 -2.12 19.23
CA ASP A 202 -10.65 -3.33 20.05
C ASP A 202 -10.00 -4.50 19.28
N ASP A 203 -8.76 -4.83 19.64
CA ASP A 203 -8.02 -5.94 19.03
C ASP A 203 -8.64 -7.32 19.35
N GLY A 204 -9.61 -7.38 20.27
CA GLY A 204 -10.36 -8.59 20.59
C GLY A 204 -11.36 -9.04 19.51
N LEU A 205 -11.67 -8.15 18.55
CA LEU A 205 -12.60 -8.44 17.45
C LEU A 205 -11.94 -9.09 16.23
N LEU A 206 -10.61 -9.18 16.19
CA LEU A 206 -9.93 -9.83 15.08
C LEU A 206 -10.04 -11.35 15.15
N PRO A 207 -10.33 -12.05 14.03
CA PRO A 207 -10.28 -13.51 13.99
C PRO A 207 -8.89 -14.00 14.41
N ARG A 208 -8.84 -14.99 15.29
CA ARG A 208 -7.59 -15.56 15.84
C ARG A 208 -6.74 -16.33 14.83
N SER A 209 -7.20 -16.49 13.58
CA SER A 209 -6.49 -17.22 12.53
C SER A 209 -6.58 -16.46 11.21
N LEU A 210 -5.48 -15.83 10.81
CA LEU A 210 -5.25 -15.47 9.42
C LEU A 210 -4.53 -16.65 8.77
N GLU A 211 -5.21 -17.37 7.89
CA GLU A 211 -4.56 -18.38 7.05
C GLU A 211 -3.81 -17.67 5.93
N PHE A 212 -2.49 -17.87 5.88
CA PHE A 212 -1.64 -17.31 4.84
C PHE A 212 -1.49 -18.34 3.73
N THR A 213 -1.89 -17.98 2.51
CA THR A 213 -1.43 -18.65 1.30
C THR A 213 -0.25 -17.90 0.73
N THR A 214 0.91 -18.55 0.70
CA THR A 214 2.09 -18.04 -0.03
C THR A 214 1.91 -18.38 -1.50
N ALA A 215 1.84 -17.37 -2.34
CA ALA A 215 1.89 -17.51 -3.81
C ALA A 215 3.32 -17.34 -4.33
#